data_e99ab3409351d25073341f5bac79e6f7
#
_entry.id   e99ab3409351d25073341f5bac79e6f7
#
_cell.length_a   1.000
_cell.length_b   1.000
_cell.length_c   1.000
_cell.angle_alpha   90.00
_cell.angle_beta   90.00
_cell.angle_gamma   90.00
#
_symmetry.space_group_name_H-M   'P 1'
#
loop_
_entity.id
_entity.type
_entity.pdbx_description
1 polymer ?
#
loop_
_entity_poly.entity_id
_entity_poly.type
_entity_poly.pdbx_seq_one_letter_code
_entity_poly.pdbx_strand_id
1 'polypeptide(L)'
;TVASRKWAAGVAKTFAKKARVKNLAEVLELSTEQMLRAASKLYSSEFSDTVFHPVVDGGLIPELPSARIASPDGPSTPVIIGTTLDEARYWYYQLPVIRRLPLVYSRPWLEALVSDRADEVIEAYRTERPDLTDSELQLAMIGDVAFRMPAIRMADALSARGVETHMYLATVPTIDMDGALGSPHAVELPFVFGTTGAATTFVADDAANRRLSEQVQDLWVSFAQGQTPTTAETTWTQYDEDTRSTL
;
A
#
# COMPACT_ATOMS: atom_id res chain seq x y z
N THR A 1 3.45 -2.55 -7.40
CA THR A 1 4.79 -2.82 -7.98
C THR A 1 4.66 -3.87 -9.08
N VAL A 2 5.36 -3.70 -10.20
CA VAL A 2 5.46 -4.69 -11.27
C VAL A 2 6.94 -4.97 -11.57
N ALA A 3 7.24 -6.19 -12.00
CA ALA A 3 8.59 -6.65 -12.25
C ALA A 3 8.94 -6.62 -13.76
N SER A 4 10.23 -6.52 -14.06
CA SER A 4 10.71 -6.74 -15.41
C SER A 4 10.80 -8.23 -15.77
N ARG A 5 10.77 -8.58 -17.05
CA ARG A 5 11.03 -9.96 -17.53
C ARG A 5 12.36 -10.50 -17.01
N LYS A 6 13.40 -9.66 -16.97
CA LYS A 6 14.74 -10.06 -16.51
C LYS A 6 14.69 -10.46 -15.03
N TRP A 7 14.01 -9.68 -14.20
CA TRP A 7 13.83 -9.98 -12.78
C TRP A 7 13.02 -11.26 -12.59
N ALA A 8 11.88 -11.40 -13.27
CA ALA A 8 11.04 -12.58 -13.20
C ALA A 8 11.78 -13.86 -13.62
N ALA A 9 12.62 -13.80 -14.68
CA ALA A 9 13.47 -14.91 -15.09
C ALA A 9 14.49 -15.30 -13.99
N GLY A 10 15.05 -14.31 -13.28
CA GLY A 10 15.92 -14.55 -12.12
C GLY A 10 15.21 -15.30 -10.98
N VAL A 11 13.99 -14.85 -10.64
CA VAL A 11 13.13 -15.51 -9.64
C VAL A 11 12.82 -16.94 -10.07
N ALA A 12 12.37 -17.16 -11.32
CA ALA A 12 12.06 -18.47 -11.85
C ALA A 12 13.26 -19.44 -11.80
N LYS A 13 14.46 -18.96 -12.17
CA LYS A 13 15.69 -19.74 -12.10
C LYS A 13 16.02 -20.12 -10.65
N THR A 14 15.90 -19.19 -9.73
CA THR A 14 16.18 -19.44 -8.31
C THR A 14 15.15 -20.39 -7.71
N PHE A 15 13.86 -20.23 -8.05
CA PHE A 15 12.81 -21.16 -7.67
C PHE A 15 13.10 -22.57 -8.15
N ALA A 16 13.39 -22.77 -9.43
CA ALA A 16 13.70 -24.07 -10.01
C ALA A 16 14.88 -24.76 -9.27
N LYS A 17 15.92 -23.98 -8.94
CA LYS A 17 17.06 -24.49 -8.14
C LYS A 17 16.62 -24.91 -6.72
N LYS A 18 15.79 -24.11 -6.05
CA LYS A 18 15.30 -24.42 -4.69
C LYS A 18 14.32 -25.58 -4.68
N ALA A 19 13.48 -25.71 -5.71
CA ALA A 19 12.56 -26.83 -5.92
C ALA A 19 13.26 -28.11 -6.44
N ARG A 20 14.49 -28.00 -6.93
CA ARG A 20 15.25 -29.08 -7.58
C ARG A 20 14.58 -29.61 -8.86
N VAL A 21 14.01 -28.73 -9.65
CA VAL A 21 13.40 -29.03 -10.96
C VAL A 21 14.19 -28.37 -12.09
N LYS A 22 14.10 -28.93 -13.29
CA LYS A 22 14.88 -28.54 -14.46
C LYS A 22 14.08 -27.78 -15.51
N ASN A 23 12.77 -27.96 -15.55
CA ASN A 23 11.88 -27.40 -16.56
C ASN A 23 10.46 -27.21 -16.01
N LEU A 24 9.59 -26.56 -16.80
CA LEU A 24 8.21 -26.26 -16.42
C LEU A 24 7.37 -27.52 -16.19
N ALA A 25 7.57 -28.57 -16.95
CA ALA A 25 6.81 -29.82 -16.77
C ALA A 25 7.06 -30.40 -15.37
N GLU A 26 8.31 -30.42 -14.92
CA GLU A 26 8.65 -30.87 -13.57
C GLU A 26 8.08 -29.92 -12.48
N VAL A 27 7.93 -28.63 -12.76
CA VAL A 27 7.26 -27.69 -11.83
C VAL A 27 5.78 -28.05 -11.66
N LEU A 28 5.10 -28.42 -12.74
CA LEU A 28 3.68 -28.79 -12.72
C LEU A 28 3.40 -30.09 -11.96
N GLU A 29 4.41 -30.95 -11.81
CA GLU A 29 4.33 -32.18 -11.04
C GLU A 29 4.62 -32.01 -9.54
N LEU A 30 5.03 -30.80 -9.11
CA LEU A 30 5.28 -30.53 -7.70
C LEU A 30 3.98 -30.55 -6.89
N SER A 31 4.02 -31.16 -5.71
CA SER A 31 2.95 -31.00 -4.74
C SER A 31 2.89 -29.56 -4.21
N THR A 32 1.73 -29.12 -3.73
CA THR A 32 1.56 -27.82 -3.08
C THR A 32 2.60 -27.59 -1.99
N GLU A 33 2.88 -28.60 -1.17
CA GLU A 33 3.86 -28.52 -0.10
C GLU A 33 5.30 -28.29 -0.63
N GLN A 34 5.66 -28.98 -1.72
CA GLN A 34 6.97 -28.77 -2.37
C GLN A 34 7.08 -27.37 -2.96
N MET A 35 6.02 -26.86 -3.60
CA MET A 35 5.96 -25.49 -4.12
C MET A 35 6.12 -24.47 -3.01
N LEU A 36 5.36 -24.58 -1.92
CA LEU A 36 5.44 -23.68 -0.77
C LEU A 36 6.81 -23.71 -0.10
N ARG A 37 7.43 -24.88 0.07
CA ARG A 37 8.80 -24.99 0.60
C ARG A 37 9.85 -24.34 -0.30
N ALA A 38 9.69 -24.42 -1.62
CA ALA A 38 10.59 -23.75 -2.56
C ALA A 38 10.39 -22.25 -2.54
N ALA A 39 9.14 -21.78 -2.53
CA ALA A 39 8.76 -20.38 -2.44
C ALA A 39 9.30 -19.73 -1.14
N SER A 40 9.09 -20.36 0.02
CA SER A 40 9.58 -19.83 1.30
C SER A 40 11.09 -19.60 1.33
N LYS A 41 11.87 -20.41 0.60
CA LYS A 41 13.32 -20.22 0.48
C LYS A 41 13.74 -19.05 -0.43
N LEU A 42 12.80 -18.48 -1.19
CA LEU A 42 13.06 -17.27 -1.97
C LEU A 42 13.04 -16.01 -1.07
N TYR A 43 12.15 -15.95 -0.09
CA TYR A 43 12.05 -14.84 0.85
C TYR A 43 13.31 -14.65 1.72
N SER A 44 14.09 -15.71 1.92
CA SER A 44 15.38 -15.67 2.63
C SER A 44 16.57 -15.48 1.71
N SER A 45 16.37 -15.17 0.42
CA SER A 45 17.40 -14.96 -0.59
C SER A 45 17.54 -13.48 -0.98
N GLU A 46 18.24 -13.20 -2.08
CA GLU A 46 18.39 -11.87 -2.67
C GLU A 46 17.06 -11.20 -3.13
N PHE A 47 15.97 -11.94 -3.14
CA PHE A 47 14.63 -11.45 -3.49
C PHE A 47 13.85 -11.20 -2.19
N SER A 48 14.02 -10.10 -1.53
CA SER A 48 13.30 -9.75 -0.30
C SER A 48 11.75 -9.91 -0.35
N ASP A 49 11.02 -9.32 0.51
CA ASP A 49 9.66 -9.58 0.98
C ASP A 49 8.54 -9.84 -0.04
N THR A 50 8.68 -9.44 -1.29
CA THR A 50 7.69 -9.69 -2.35
C THR A 50 8.36 -10.30 -3.58
N VAL A 51 8.28 -11.63 -3.69
CA VAL A 51 8.97 -12.37 -4.75
C VAL A 51 8.11 -12.49 -6.01
N PHE A 52 6.79 -12.65 -5.84
CA PHE A 52 5.87 -12.89 -6.95
C PHE A 52 5.11 -11.60 -7.29
N HIS A 53 5.58 -10.94 -8.33
CA HIS A 53 4.95 -9.73 -8.86
C HIS A 53 4.28 -9.98 -10.20
N PRO A 54 3.27 -9.18 -10.58
CA PRO A 54 2.90 -9.03 -11.98
C PRO A 54 4.12 -8.60 -12.81
N VAL A 55 4.21 -9.06 -14.03
CA VAL A 55 5.39 -8.86 -14.90
C VAL A 55 5.01 -8.05 -16.14
N VAL A 56 5.78 -7.02 -16.43
CA VAL A 56 5.69 -6.34 -17.73
C VAL A 56 6.21 -7.31 -18.78
N ASP A 57 5.28 -8.02 -19.43
CA ASP A 57 5.56 -9.12 -20.36
C ASP A 57 5.41 -8.74 -21.85
N GLY A 58 4.95 -7.51 -22.11
CA GLY A 58 4.67 -7.03 -23.46
C GLY A 58 3.41 -7.65 -24.09
N GLY A 59 2.64 -8.41 -23.32
CA GLY A 59 1.39 -9.03 -23.72
C GLY A 59 0.23 -8.56 -22.85
N LEU A 60 -0.06 -9.29 -21.76
CA LEU A 60 -1.14 -8.93 -20.81
C LEU A 60 -0.83 -7.63 -20.07
N ILE A 61 0.43 -7.43 -19.69
CA ILE A 61 0.93 -6.17 -19.10
C ILE A 61 2.00 -5.61 -20.05
N PRO A 62 1.59 -4.83 -21.07
CA PRO A 62 2.51 -4.40 -22.14
C PRO A 62 3.52 -3.36 -21.67
N GLU A 63 3.17 -2.56 -20.67
CA GLU A 63 3.96 -1.45 -20.13
C GLU A 63 3.75 -1.28 -18.62
N LEU A 64 4.49 -0.38 -18.00
CA LEU A 64 4.29 -0.05 -16.59
C LEU A 64 2.88 0.52 -16.36
N PRO A 65 2.10 0.01 -15.38
CA PRO A 65 0.77 0.53 -15.09
C PRO A 65 0.73 2.05 -14.84
N SER A 66 1.76 2.61 -14.20
CA SER A 66 1.88 4.05 -14.00
C SER A 66 2.02 4.83 -15.32
N ALA A 67 2.77 4.30 -16.29
CA ALA A 67 2.87 4.89 -17.60
C ALA A 67 1.54 4.79 -18.37
N ARG A 68 0.86 3.64 -18.27
CA ARG A 68 -0.45 3.44 -18.89
C ARG A 68 -1.52 4.37 -18.33
N ILE A 69 -1.54 4.58 -17.01
CA ILE A 69 -2.46 5.50 -16.33
C ILE A 69 -2.21 6.95 -16.79
N ALA A 70 -0.96 7.36 -16.95
CA ALA A 70 -0.58 8.70 -17.38
C ALA A 70 -0.75 8.93 -18.91
N SER A 71 -0.89 7.86 -19.69
CA SER A 71 -1.05 7.95 -21.15
C SER A 71 -2.39 8.63 -21.55
N PRO A 72 -2.43 9.48 -22.58
CA PRO A 72 -3.68 10.03 -23.09
C PRO A 72 -4.74 8.96 -23.43
N ASP A 73 -4.30 7.80 -23.88
CA ASP A 73 -5.15 6.64 -24.20
C ASP A 73 -5.34 5.68 -23.00
N GLY A 74 -4.95 6.09 -21.81
CA GLY A 74 -5.08 5.31 -20.59
C GLY A 74 -6.54 5.06 -20.19
N PRO A 75 -6.81 4.19 -19.20
CA PRO A 75 -8.17 3.91 -18.75
C PRO A 75 -8.81 5.17 -18.18
N SER A 76 -10.12 5.34 -18.45
CA SER A 76 -10.94 6.46 -17.98
C SER A 76 -11.99 6.04 -16.95
N THR A 77 -11.86 4.86 -16.38
CA THR A 77 -12.75 4.37 -15.32
C THR A 77 -12.57 5.23 -14.08
N PRO A 78 -13.65 5.74 -13.47
CA PRO A 78 -13.61 6.43 -12.18
C PRO A 78 -12.92 5.60 -11.10
N VAL A 79 -12.20 6.27 -10.18
CA VAL A 79 -11.38 5.61 -9.17
C VAL A 79 -11.57 6.23 -7.79
N ILE A 80 -11.79 5.37 -6.78
CA ILE A 80 -11.49 5.69 -5.39
C ILE A 80 -10.09 5.14 -5.10
N ILE A 81 -9.20 5.97 -4.56
CA ILE A 81 -7.85 5.58 -4.18
C ILE A 81 -7.51 6.16 -2.81
N GLY A 82 -6.86 5.41 -1.97
CA GLY A 82 -6.45 5.91 -0.67
C GLY A 82 -5.41 5.05 0.01
N THR A 83 -5.05 5.49 1.19
CA THR A 83 -4.08 4.83 2.06
C THR A 83 -4.48 5.01 3.51
N THR A 84 -3.79 4.31 4.39
CA THR A 84 -3.88 4.55 5.82
C THR A 84 -2.73 5.45 6.29
N LEU A 85 -2.89 6.08 7.45
CA LEU A 85 -1.89 7.03 7.97
C LEU A 85 -0.58 6.33 8.37
N ASP A 86 -0.65 5.12 8.90
CA ASP A 86 0.49 4.41 9.47
C ASP A 86 0.72 3.04 8.79
N GLU A 87 0.59 2.98 7.45
CA GLU A 87 0.67 1.76 6.63
C GLU A 87 1.76 0.77 7.09
N ALA A 88 2.99 1.25 7.22
CA ALA A 88 4.13 0.37 7.50
C ALA A 88 4.16 -0.17 8.93
N ARG A 89 3.42 0.40 9.87
CA ARG A 89 3.41 -0.07 11.25
C ARG A 89 2.87 -1.50 11.38
N TYR A 90 1.96 -1.90 10.50
CA TYR A 90 1.40 -3.25 10.49
C TYR A 90 2.48 -4.35 10.48
N TRP A 91 3.47 -4.23 9.61
CA TRP A 91 4.52 -5.25 9.46
C TRP A 91 5.72 -5.04 10.38
N TYR A 92 6.16 -3.81 10.55
CA TYR A 92 7.44 -3.50 11.17
C TYR A 92 7.34 -3.26 12.67
N TYR A 93 6.24 -2.65 13.12
CA TYR A 93 6.09 -2.35 14.54
C TYR A 93 5.96 -3.60 15.42
N GLN A 94 5.49 -4.71 14.86
CA GLN A 94 5.39 -6.00 15.57
C GLN A 94 6.77 -6.63 15.86
N LEU A 95 7.83 -6.18 15.18
CA LEU A 95 9.18 -6.66 15.38
C LEU A 95 9.89 -5.80 16.45
N PRO A 96 10.21 -6.33 17.65
CA PRO A 96 10.78 -5.53 18.75
C PRO A 96 12.08 -4.81 18.40
N VAL A 97 12.87 -5.37 17.49
CA VAL A 97 14.11 -4.75 17.02
C VAL A 97 13.82 -3.46 16.23
N ILE A 98 12.80 -3.44 15.41
CA ILE A 98 12.43 -2.28 14.56
C ILE A 98 12.00 -1.10 15.43
N ARG A 99 11.29 -1.33 16.53
CA ARG A 99 10.84 -0.27 17.45
C ARG A 99 11.99 0.53 18.09
N ARG A 100 13.21 0.05 17.98
CA ARG A 100 14.41 0.64 18.61
C ARG A 100 15.49 1.00 17.62
N LEU A 101 15.24 0.85 16.32
CA LEU A 101 16.23 1.18 15.29
C LEU A 101 16.41 2.71 15.20
N PRO A 102 17.61 3.22 15.41
CA PRO A 102 17.91 4.62 15.13
C PRO A 102 17.74 4.95 13.65
N LEU A 103 17.39 6.18 13.35
CA LEU A 103 17.12 6.69 11.99
C LEU A 103 18.31 6.46 11.03
N VAL A 104 19.53 6.37 11.55
CA VAL A 104 20.74 6.12 10.76
C VAL A 104 20.67 4.84 9.92
N TYR A 105 19.91 3.83 10.34
CA TYR A 105 19.76 2.59 9.57
C TYR A 105 18.91 2.73 8.31
N SER A 106 17.97 3.67 8.26
CA SER A 106 17.19 3.96 7.05
C SER A 106 17.82 5.04 6.17
N ARG A 107 18.84 5.75 6.65
CA ARG A 107 19.48 6.84 5.91
C ARG A 107 20.01 6.42 4.53
N PRO A 108 20.76 5.31 4.35
CA PRO A 108 21.24 4.91 3.02
C PRO A 108 20.08 4.61 2.05
N TRP A 109 18.99 4.04 2.55
CA TRP A 109 17.80 3.80 1.76
C TRP A 109 17.14 5.13 1.34
N LEU A 110 17.01 6.08 2.26
CA LEU A 110 16.46 7.40 1.96
C LEU A 110 17.32 8.18 0.96
N GLU A 111 18.66 8.16 1.13
CA GLU A 111 19.60 8.76 0.19
C GLU A 111 19.50 8.16 -1.22
N ALA A 112 19.24 6.86 -1.32
CA ALA A 112 18.98 6.21 -2.61
C ALA A 112 17.70 6.70 -3.30
N LEU A 113 16.72 7.22 -2.55
CA LEU A 113 15.46 7.74 -3.06
C LEU A 113 15.50 9.24 -3.38
N VAL A 114 16.13 10.03 -2.52
CA VAL A 114 16.07 11.51 -2.57
C VAL A 114 17.44 12.18 -2.68
N SER A 115 18.49 11.39 -2.89
CA SER A 115 19.89 11.84 -3.04
C SER A 115 20.35 12.69 -1.84
N ASP A 116 20.87 13.88 -2.09
CA ASP A 116 21.37 14.84 -1.11
C ASP A 116 20.29 15.54 -0.28
N ARG A 117 19.00 15.30 -0.59
CA ARG A 117 17.87 15.89 0.14
C ARG A 117 17.44 15.07 1.37
N ALA A 118 18.17 14.03 1.76
CA ALA A 118 17.77 13.17 2.87
C ALA A 118 17.60 13.93 4.20
N ASP A 119 18.49 14.87 4.51
CA ASP A 119 18.37 15.68 5.73
C ASP A 119 17.16 16.64 5.68
N GLU A 120 16.88 17.24 4.54
CA GLU A 120 15.71 18.08 4.34
C GLU A 120 14.41 17.29 4.56
N VAL A 121 14.33 16.06 4.02
CA VAL A 121 13.17 15.19 4.21
C VAL A 121 13.01 14.81 5.69
N ILE A 122 14.08 14.38 6.35
CA ILE A 122 14.03 14.03 7.77
C ILE A 122 13.55 15.21 8.62
N GLU A 123 14.07 16.41 8.36
CA GLU A 123 13.70 17.61 9.11
C GLU A 123 12.24 18.00 8.87
N ALA A 124 11.74 17.86 7.65
CA ALA A 124 10.34 18.09 7.34
C ALA A 124 9.43 17.13 8.16
N TYR A 125 9.76 15.85 8.21
CA TYR A 125 9.01 14.88 9.04
C TYR A 125 9.08 15.20 10.53
N ARG A 126 10.23 15.63 11.04
CA ARG A 126 10.37 16.03 12.45
C ARG A 126 9.57 17.28 12.79
N THR A 127 9.51 18.23 11.87
CA THR A 127 8.73 19.46 12.02
C THR A 127 7.23 19.18 12.05
N GLU A 128 6.74 18.36 11.13
CA GLU A 128 5.32 18.04 11.01
C GLU A 128 4.85 17.04 12.08
N ARG A 129 5.74 16.19 12.55
CA ARG A 129 5.42 15.10 13.50
C ARG A 129 6.46 15.03 14.63
N PRO A 130 6.56 16.07 15.48
CA PRO A 130 7.62 16.20 16.49
C PRO A 130 7.57 15.14 17.60
N ASP A 131 6.40 14.53 17.83
CA ASP A 131 6.21 13.54 18.89
C ASP A 131 6.65 12.12 18.49
N LEU A 132 6.99 11.89 17.22
CA LEU A 132 7.41 10.57 16.75
C LEU A 132 8.86 10.27 17.12
N THR A 133 9.08 9.07 17.59
CA THR A 133 10.43 8.50 17.77
C THR A 133 11.12 8.29 16.41
N ASP A 134 12.42 8.11 16.40
CA ASP A 134 13.19 7.81 15.18
C ASP A 134 12.64 6.61 14.41
N SER A 135 12.25 5.55 15.11
CA SER A 135 11.68 4.36 14.47
C SER A 135 10.31 4.61 13.87
N GLU A 136 9.47 5.43 14.51
CA GLU A 136 8.17 5.81 13.98
C GLU A 136 8.28 6.75 12.78
N LEU A 137 9.23 7.68 12.78
CA LEU A 137 9.56 8.50 11.61
C LEU A 137 10.00 7.62 10.42
N GLN A 138 10.85 6.62 10.67
CA GLN A 138 11.24 5.66 9.64
C GLN A 138 10.02 4.95 9.04
N LEU A 139 9.11 4.46 9.90
CA LEU A 139 7.91 3.77 9.45
C LEU A 139 6.97 4.70 8.67
N ALA A 140 6.84 5.96 9.09
CA ALA A 140 6.08 6.96 8.34
C ALA A 140 6.66 7.18 6.93
N MET A 141 7.98 7.40 6.83
CA MET A 141 8.67 7.56 5.54
C MET A 141 8.52 6.31 4.64
N ILE A 142 8.63 5.10 5.21
CA ILE A 142 8.43 3.85 4.46
C ILE A 142 6.98 3.76 3.96
N GLY A 143 6.00 4.07 4.81
CA GLY A 143 4.58 4.11 4.44
C GLY A 143 4.31 5.07 3.30
N ASP A 144 4.84 6.28 3.38
CA ASP A 144 4.66 7.30 2.34
C ASP A 144 5.30 6.86 1.01
N VAL A 145 6.51 6.35 1.03
CA VAL A 145 7.20 5.91 -0.20
C VAL A 145 6.53 4.68 -0.83
N ALA A 146 6.07 3.73 0.00
CA ALA A 146 5.52 2.48 -0.50
C ALA A 146 4.04 2.60 -0.93
N PHE A 147 3.26 3.48 -0.27
CA PHE A 147 1.81 3.56 -0.45
C PHE A 147 1.33 4.96 -0.80
N ARG A 148 1.53 5.97 0.06
CA ARG A 148 0.90 7.28 -0.09
C ARG A 148 1.39 8.03 -1.32
N MET A 149 2.69 8.13 -1.56
CA MET A 149 3.23 8.82 -2.73
C MET A 149 2.83 8.15 -4.06
N PRO A 150 2.86 6.81 -4.19
CA PRO A 150 2.28 6.13 -5.35
C PRO A 150 0.80 6.43 -5.55
N ALA A 151 -0.01 6.46 -4.48
CA ALA A 151 -1.44 6.79 -4.56
C ALA A 151 -1.66 8.23 -5.04
N ILE A 152 -0.95 9.20 -4.48
CA ILE A 152 -1.00 10.61 -4.91
C ILE A 152 -0.61 10.74 -6.39
N ARG A 153 0.53 10.16 -6.82
CA ARG A 153 0.97 10.22 -8.22
C ARG A 153 -0.03 9.60 -9.19
N MET A 154 -0.73 8.55 -8.74
CA MET A 154 -1.80 7.94 -9.54
C MET A 154 -3.01 8.88 -9.60
N ALA A 155 -3.41 9.48 -8.50
CA ALA A 155 -4.51 10.45 -8.45
C ALA A 155 -4.21 11.68 -9.32
N ASP A 156 -2.99 12.25 -9.22
CA ASP A 156 -2.52 13.36 -10.07
C ASP A 156 -2.63 13.00 -11.57
N ALA A 157 -2.12 11.83 -11.96
CA ALA A 157 -2.13 11.39 -13.36
C ALA A 157 -3.56 11.15 -13.90
N LEU A 158 -4.46 10.62 -13.10
CA LEU A 158 -5.86 10.42 -13.48
C LEU A 158 -6.61 11.74 -13.57
N SER A 159 -6.48 12.60 -12.55
CA SER A 159 -7.11 13.92 -12.50
C SER A 159 -6.66 14.82 -13.65
N ALA A 160 -5.37 14.86 -13.97
CA ALA A 160 -4.82 15.61 -15.10
C ALA A 160 -5.44 15.21 -16.46
N ARG A 161 -5.98 14.00 -16.56
CA ARG A 161 -6.71 13.50 -17.73
C ARG A 161 -8.23 13.67 -17.63
N GLY A 162 -8.74 14.33 -16.57
CA GLY A 162 -10.17 14.51 -16.34
C GLY A 162 -10.89 13.23 -15.92
N VAL A 163 -10.18 12.23 -15.42
CA VAL A 163 -10.81 11.01 -14.87
C VAL A 163 -11.31 11.29 -13.47
N GLU A 164 -12.59 10.98 -13.22
CA GLU A 164 -13.18 11.11 -11.90
C GLU A 164 -12.40 10.30 -10.88
N THR A 165 -11.83 11.00 -9.92
CA THR A 165 -10.93 10.42 -8.90
C THR A 165 -11.31 10.95 -7.53
N HIS A 166 -11.49 10.07 -6.56
CA HIS A 166 -11.71 10.44 -5.16
C HIS A 166 -10.60 9.86 -4.30
N MET A 167 -10.05 10.66 -3.39
CA MET A 167 -8.95 10.25 -2.53
C MET A 167 -9.35 10.22 -1.06
N TYR A 168 -8.87 9.21 -0.30
CA TYR A 168 -9.04 9.13 1.15
C TYR A 168 -7.73 8.89 1.88
N LEU A 169 -7.73 9.24 3.18
CA LEU A 169 -6.72 8.88 4.15
C LEU A 169 -7.39 8.33 5.40
N ALA A 170 -7.31 7.02 5.61
CA ALA A 170 -7.84 6.41 6.82
C ALA A 170 -6.94 6.74 8.02
N THR A 171 -7.53 7.36 9.05
CA THR A 171 -6.83 7.80 10.26
C THR A 171 -7.41 7.18 11.54
N VAL A 172 -8.26 6.16 11.40
CA VAL A 172 -8.88 5.50 12.55
C VAL A 172 -7.84 4.71 13.33
N PRO A 173 -7.66 4.99 14.64
CA PRO A 173 -6.69 4.28 15.45
C PRO A 173 -7.16 2.85 15.74
N THR A 174 -6.22 1.92 15.81
CA THR A 174 -6.47 0.55 16.25
C THR A 174 -6.56 0.45 17.77
N ILE A 175 -7.16 -0.65 18.23
CA ILE A 175 -7.13 -1.07 19.65
C ILE A 175 -6.01 -2.06 19.93
N ASP A 176 -5.42 -2.67 18.89
CA ASP A 176 -4.34 -3.63 19.04
C ASP A 176 -3.06 -2.98 19.57
N MET A 177 -2.31 -3.74 20.35
CA MET A 177 -1.07 -3.29 20.98
C MET A 177 -1.22 -1.95 21.75
N ASP A 178 -2.37 -1.78 22.44
CA ASP A 178 -2.71 -0.53 23.17
C ASP A 178 -2.68 0.71 22.25
N GLY A 179 -3.09 0.55 20.97
CA GLY A 179 -3.13 1.61 19.98
C GLY A 179 -1.77 1.95 19.34
N ALA A 180 -0.71 1.23 19.66
CA ALA A 180 0.64 1.53 19.17
C ALA A 180 0.82 1.35 17.66
N LEU A 181 -0.08 0.62 17.01
CA LEU A 181 -0.09 0.50 15.54
C LEU A 181 -0.62 1.77 14.84
N GLY A 182 -1.26 2.68 15.57
CA GLY A 182 -1.89 3.85 14.97
C GLY A 182 -3.01 3.46 14.02
N SER A 183 -2.96 3.94 12.79
CA SER A 183 -3.88 3.61 11.69
C SER A 183 -3.15 2.74 10.65
N PRO A 184 -2.97 1.43 10.90
CA PRO A 184 -2.10 0.58 10.09
C PRO A 184 -2.77 0.12 8.80
N HIS A 185 -2.00 -0.53 7.95
CA HIS A 185 -2.49 -1.16 6.72
C HIS A 185 -3.75 -1.99 6.94
N ALA A 186 -4.74 -1.79 6.06
CA ALA A 186 -6.03 -2.49 6.06
C ALA A 186 -6.99 -2.12 7.23
N VAL A 187 -6.73 -1.07 8.00
CA VAL A 187 -7.62 -0.63 9.09
C VAL A 187 -8.99 -0.16 8.56
N GLU A 188 -9.06 0.32 7.31
CA GLU A 188 -10.29 0.78 6.68
C GLU A 188 -11.22 -0.34 6.23
N LEU A 189 -10.70 -1.55 6.01
CA LEU A 189 -11.48 -2.67 5.47
C LEU A 189 -12.73 -3.02 6.30
N PRO A 190 -12.68 -3.08 7.65
CA PRO A 190 -13.86 -3.31 8.46
C PRO A 190 -14.98 -2.28 8.26
N PHE A 191 -14.61 -1.04 7.93
CA PHE A 191 -15.57 0.04 7.68
C PHE A 191 -16.22 -0.12 6.31
N VAL A 192 -15.42 -0.39 5.27
CA VAL A 192 -15.90 -0.58 3.91
C VAL A 192 -16.84 -1.79 3.80
N PHE A 193 -16.54 -2.88 4.52
CA PHE A 193 -17.30 -4.13 4.45
C PHE A 193 -18.30 -4.34 5.59
N GLY A 194 -18.49 -3.38 6.49
CA GLY A 194 -19.44 -3.48 7.59
C GLY A 194 -19.08 -4.58 8.60
N THR A 195 -17.81 -4.86 8.81
CA THR A 195 -17.32 -5.98 9.64
C THR A 195 -16.62 -5.52 10.91
N THR A 196 -16.90 -4.33 11.41
CA THR A 196 -16.28 -3.77 12.63
C THR A 196 -16.47 -4.65 13.86
N GLY A 197 -17.56 -5.41 13.95
CA GLY A 197 -17.83 -6.35 15.04
C GLY A 197 -17.19 -7.73 14.88
N ALA A 198 -16.40 -7.98 13.83
CA ALA A 198 -15.75 -9.28 13.66
C ALA A 198 -14.54 -9.42 14.60
N ALA A 199 -14.37 -10.61 15.20
CA ALA A 199 -13.33 -10.88 16.20
C ALA A 199 -11.88 -10.70 15.71
N THR A 200 -11.68 -10.54 14.40
CA THR A 200 -10.37 -10.37 13.75
C THR A 200 -10.09 -8.94 13.32
N THR A 201 -10.92 -7.97 13.72
CA THR A 201 -10.72 -6.57 13.34
C THR A 201 -9.77 -5.86 14.31
N PHE A 202 -9.06 -4.86 13.78
CA PHE A 202 -8.16 -4.02 14.57
C PHE A 202 -8.88 -2.86 15.29
N VAL A 203 -10.18 -2.69 15.04
CA VAL A 203 -10.93 -1.52 15.52
C VAL A 203 -11.96 -1.90 16.59
N ALA A 204 -12.28 -0.96 17.44
CA ALA A 204 -13.29 -1.17 18.48
C ALA A 204 -14.69 -1.35 17.85
N ASP A 205 -15.47 -2.29 18.37
CA ASP A 205 -16.88 -2.43 18.02
C ASP A 205 -17.75 -1.53 18.91
N ASP A 206 -17.74 -0.24 18.64
CA ASP A 206 -18.53 0.77 19.33
C ASP A 206 -19.50 1.51 18.40
N ALA A 207 -20.35 2.35 18.98
CA ALA A 207 -21.39 3.06 18.21
C ALA A 207 -20.78 4.05 17.20
N ALA A 208 -19.65 4.66 17.51
CA ALA A 208 -18.99 5.62 16.61
C ALA A 208 -18.42 4.91 15.37
N ASN A 209 -17.72 3.80 15.59
CA ASN A 209 -17.14 3.02 14.49
C ASN A 209 -18.21 2.36 13.63
N ARG A 210 -19.33 1.89 14.22
CA ARG A 210 -20.47 1.38 13.44
C ARG A 210 -21.07 2.47 12.58
N ARG A 211 -21.30 3.68 13.12
CA ARG A 211 -21.82 4.81 12.34
C ARG A 211 -20.86 5.23 11.22
N LEU A 212 -19.56 5.31 11.52
CA LEU A 212 -18.55 5.59 10.49
C LEU A 212 -18.57 4.52 9.38
N SER A 213 -18.73 3.24 9.74
CA SER A 213 -18.86 2.15 8.79
C SER A 213 -20.08 2.32 7.87
N GLU A 214 -21.24 2.69 8.42
CA GLU A 214 -22.45 2.98 7.63
C GLU A 214 -22.18 4.10 6.62
N GLN A 215 -21.57 5.21 7.04
CA GLN A 215 -21.23 6.33 6.16
C GLN A 215 -20.22 5.94 5.07
N VAL A 216 -19.18 5.19 5.42
CA VAL A 216 -18.19 4.70 4.46
C VAL A 216 -18.85 3.78 3.43
N GLN A 217 -19.69 2.85 3.86
CA GLN A 217 -20.42 1.97 2.94
C GLN A 217 -21.33 2.76 1.99
N ASP A 218 -22.06 3.76 2.48
CA ASP A 218 -22.92 4.60 1.65
C ASP A 218 -22.10 5.33 0.56
N LEU A 219 -20.92 5.87 0.91
CA LEU A 219 -20.03 6.53 -0.05
C LEU A 219 -19.52 5.56 -1.13
N TRP A 220 -19.06 4.37 -0.72
CA TRP A 220 -18.55 3.34 -1.65
C TRP A 220 -19.66 2.80 -2.56
N VAL A 221 -20.85 2.55 -2.02
CA VAL A 221 -21.99 2.07 -2.78
C VAL A 221 -22.47 3.12 -3.79
N SER A 222 -22.58 4.40 -3.36
CA SER A 222 -22.94 5.49 -4.28
C SER A 222 -21.98 5.60 -5.44
N PHE A 223 -20.67 5.57 -5.15
CA PHE A 223 -19.65 5.58 -6.19
C PHE A 223 -19.75 4.36 -7.12
N ALA A 224 -19.90 3.15 -6.59
CA ALA A 224 -20.03 1.94 -7.38
C ALA A 224 -21.29 1.95 -8.30
N GLN A 225 -22.31 2.69 -7.92
CA GLN A 225 -23.52 2.93 -8.74
C GLN A 225 -23.33 4.06 -9.77
N GLY A 226 -22.17 4.66 -9.87
CA GLY A 226 -21.89 5.78 -10.77
C GLY A 226 -22.50 7.11 -10.32
N GLN A 227 -22.76 7.26 -9.03
CA GLN A 227 -23.29 8.48 -8.42
C GLN A 227 -22.16 9.23 -7.71
N THR A 228 -22.34 10.54 -7.49
CA THR A 228 -21.43 11.30 -6.64
C THR A 228 -21.45 10.70 -5.23
N PRO A 229 -20.30 10.32 -4.65
CA PRO A 229 -20.27 9.73 -3.32
C PRO A 229 -20.63 10.77 -2.27
N THR A 230 -21.83 10.67 -1.73
CA THR A 230 -22.44 11.64 -0.81
C THR A 230 -23.23 10.91 0.28
N THR A 231 -23.13 11.41 1.50
CA THR A 231 -24.02 11.07 2.62
C THR A 231 -24.81 12.30 3.04
N ALA A 232 -25.65 12.19 4.06
CA ALA A 232 -26.33 13.34 4.66
C ALA A 232 -25.35 14.37 5.27
N GLU A 233 -24.15 13.96 5.62
CA GLU A 233 -23.17 14.76 6.37
C GLU A 233 -21.97 15.17 5.51
N THR A 234 -21.68 14.47 4.40
CA THR A 234 -20.46 14.67 3.61
C THR A 234 -20.74 14.47 2.13
N THR A 235 -20.20 15.36 1.32
CA THR A 235 -20.02 15.16 -0.13
C THR A 235 -18.52 14.96 -0.38
N TRP A 236 -18.15 13.80 -0.94
CA TRP A 236 -16.76 13.52 -1.24
C TRP A 236 -16.34 14.23 -2.52
N THR A 237 -15.63 15.32 -2.37
CA THR A 237 -15.15 16.13 -3.49
C THR A 237 -14.15 15.33 -4.34
N GLN A 238 -14.23 15.49 -5.66
CA GLN A 238 -13.22 14.94 -6.56
C GLN A 238 -11.84 15.50 -6.24
N TYR A 239 -10.85 14.65 -6.37
CA TYR A 239 -9.43 15.02 -6.23
C TYR A 239 -8.97 15.80 -7.47
N ASP A 240 -8.21 16.84 -7.24
CA ASP A 240 -7.39 17.53 -8.22
C ASP A 240 -6.02 17.89 -7.61
N GLU A 241 -5.04 18.15 -8.48
CA GLU A 241 -3.66 18.44 -8.04
C GLU A 241 -3.53 19.73 -7.22
N ASP A 242 -4.38 20.73 -7.49
CA ASP A 242 -4.32 22.05 -6.85
C ASP A 242 -4.88 22.00 -5.43
N THR A 243 -6.06 21.41 -5.25
CA THR A 243 -6.75 21.33 -3.95
C THR A 243 -6.38 20.10 -3.13
N ARG A 244 -6.00 19.02 -3.79
CA ARG A 244 -5.67 17.71 -3.17
C ARG A 244 -6.76 17.23 -2.21
N SER A 245 -8.02 17.43 -2.58
CA SER A 245 -9.17 17.05 -1.78
C SER A 245 -9.08 15.57 -1.36
N THR A 246 -9.08 15.34 -0.05
CA THR A 246 -8.91 14.01 0.57
C THR A 246 -9.91 13.87 1.69
N LEU A 247 -10.67 12.77 1.71
CA LEU A 247 -11.63 12.42 2.78
C LEU A 247 -10.90 11.80 3.96
#